data_5e11cf931566c2c0b9b7ed70f7ff225a
#
_entry.id   5e11cf931566c2c0b9b7ed70f7ff225a
#
_cell.length_a   1.000
_cell.length_b   1.000
_cell.length_c   1.000
_cell.angle_alpha   90.00
_cell.angle_beta   90.00
_cell.angle_gamma   90.00
#
_symmetry.space_group_name_H-M   'P 1'
#
loop_
_entity.id
_entity.type
_entity.pdbx_description
1 polymer ?
#
loop_
_entity_poly.entity_id
_entity_poly.type
_entity_poly.pdbx_seq_one_letter_code
_entity_poly.pdbx_strand_id
1 'polypeptide(L)'
;MKKKLIAALLSAAMVVSVVPVFASDAAADEETATESSTESPLAGKKIAYIMYMSSATIFQMWSDSFTATAEKLGMEASTFFCNDNADTWKSTIEQCAQGGYDGLMVSHGGQEYAYDFLSGILEQYPDLKIVTFDTPFKDANGETAKIDGVTQFFQQ
;
A
#
# COMPACT_ATOMS: atom_id res chain seq x y z
N MET A 1 -37.28 29.54 -18.43
CA MET A 1 -37.66 29.27 -19.83
C MET A 1 -36.63 28.37 -20.46
N LYS A 2 -37.13 27.29 -21.09
CA LYS A 2 -36.51 26.40 -22.07
C LYS A 2 -35.51 25.35 -21.58
N LYS A 3 -36.11 24.20 -21.34
CA LYS A 3 -35.69 22.82 -21.47
C LYS A 3 -34.92 22.53 -22.79
N LYS A 4 -33.93 21.66 -22.76
CA LYS A 4 -33.73 20.64 -23.84
C LYS A 4 -33.01 19.42 -23.28
N LEU A 5 -33.75 18.33 -23.21
CA LEU A 5 -33.29 16.93 -23.24
C LEU A 5 -32.68 16.66 -24.61
N ILE A 6 -31.63 15.83 -24.65
CA ILE A 6 -31.36 14.94 -25.80
C ILE A 6 -30.95 13.57 -25.26
N ALA A 7 -31.67 12.59 -25.77
CA ALA A 7 -31.64 11.18 -25.43
C ALA A 7 -30.60 10.40 -26.27
N ALA A 8 -30.16 9.31 -25.68
CA ALA A 8 -29.84 7.97 -26.20
C ALA A 8 -29.33 7.77 -27.63
N LEU A 9 -28.31 6.94 -27.74
CA LEU A 9 -28.30 5.88 -28.75
C LEU A 9 -27.39 4.70 -28.30
N LEU A 10 -28.04 3.57 -28.05
CA LEU A 10 -27.48 2.22 -28.01
C LEU A 10 -26.97 1.85 -29.43
N SER A 11 -25.81 1.21 -29.50
CA SER A 11 -25.44 0.35 -30.63
C SER A 11 -24.72 -0.89 -30.13
N ALA A 12 -25.47 -1.97 -30.09
CA ALA A 12 -24.97 -3.32 -29.99
C ALA A 12 -24.43 -3.76 -31.37
N ALA A 13 -23.20 -4.21 -31.45
CA ALA A 13 -22.65 -4.94 -32.57
C ALA A 13 -22.12 -6.30 -32.08
N MET A 14 -22.92 -7.33 -32.22
CA MET A 14 -22.50 -8.73 -32.19
C MET A 14 -21.72 -9.04 -33.45
N VAL A 15 -20.48 -9.46 -33.32
CA VAL A 15 -19.75 -10.15 -34.39
C VAL A 15 -19.53 -11.60 -33.94
N VAL A 16 -20.30 -12.49 -34.51
CA VAL A 16 -20.12 -13.93 -34.44
C VAL A 16 -19.06 -14.32 -35.48
N SER A 17 -17.88 -14.73 -35.03
CA SER A 17 -16.86 -15.33 -35.87
C SER A 17 -16.86 -16.84 -35.67
N VAL A 18 -17.34 -17.57 -36.65
CA VAL A 18 -17.25 -19.03 -36.77
C VAL A 18 -15.85 -19.37 -37.26
N VAL A 19 -15.09 -20.18 -36.53
CA VAL A 19 -13.82 -20.75 -36.97
C VAL A 19 -13.96 -22.27 -37.08
N PRO A 20 -13.49 -22.88 -38.17
CA PRO A 20 -13.68 -24.32 -38.43
C PRO A 20 -12.71 -25.17 -37.60
N VAL A 21 -13.26 -26.27 -37.11
CA VAL A 21 -12.59 -27.37 -36.44
C VAL A 21 -11.62 -28.08 -37.39
N PHE A 22 -10.34 -28.14 -37.02
CA PHE A 22 -9.45 -29.19 -37.47
C PHE A 22 -9.07 -30.04 -36.26
N ALA A 23 -9.49 -31.29 -36.30
CA ALA A 23 -9.08 -32.32 -35.38
C ALA A 23 -7.62 -32.69 -35.63
N SER A 24 -6.80 -32.66 -34.57
CA SER A 24 -5.60 -33.46 -34.48
C SER A 24 -5.38 -33.83 -33.02
N ASP A 25 -5.32 -35.14 -32.83
CA ASP A 25 -5.18 -35.87 -31.61
C ASP A 25 -3.76 -35.69 -31.03
N ALA A 26 -3.64 -35.13 -29.86
CA ALA A 26 -2.51 -35.34 -28.94
C ALA A 26 -2.89 -34.85 -27.54
N ALA A 27 -3.05 -35.79 -26.63
CA ALA A 27 -3.31 -35.53 -25.21
C ALA A 27 -2.16 -34.75 -24.58
N ALA A 28 -2.49 -33.57 -24.06
CA ALA A 28 -1.74 -32.92 -22.98
C ALA A 28 -2.78 -32.28 -22.07
N ASP A 29 -2.82 -32.72 -20.82
CA ASP A 29 -3.60 -32.13 -19.74
C ASP A 29 -3.18 -30.65 -19.57
N GLU A 30 -3.90 -29.74 -20.16
CA GLU A 30 -3.90 -28.35 -19.73
C GLU A 30 -4.93 -28.23 -18.58
N GLU A 31 -4.41 -28.27 -17.35
CA GLU A 31 -5.15 -27.70 -16.23
C GLU A 31 -5.48 -26.25 -16.57
N THR A 32 -6.69 -26.04 -17.02
CA THR A 32 -7.25 -24.70 -17.12
C THR A 32 -7.44 -24.18 -15.70
N ALA A 33 -6.40 -23.51 -15.19
CA ALA A 33 -6.52 -22.71 -13.99
C ALA A 33 -7.59 -21.64 -14.27
N THR A 34 -8.79 -21.90 -13.83
CA THR A 34 -9.85 -20.90 -13.74
C THR A 34 -9.36 -19.89 -12.70
N GLU A 35 -8.70 -18.82 -13.16
CA GLU A 35 -8.45 -17.65 -12.32
C GLU A 35 -9.81 -17.10 -11.88
N SER A 36 -10.28 -17.58 -10.73
CA SER A 36 -11.31 -16.90 -9.98
C SER A 36 -10.71 -15.57 -9.54
N SER A 37 -11.01 -14.50 -10.25
CA SER A 37 -10.67 -13.14 -9.84
C SER A 37 -11.52 -12.76 -8.63
N THR A 38 -11.22 -13.34 -7.49
CA THR A 38 -11.67 -12.80 -6.21
C THR A 38 -10.88 -11.51 -6.02
N GLU A 39 -11.59 -10.39 -6.12
CA GLU A 39 -11.04 -9.06 -5.79
C GLU A 39 -10.30 -9.14 -4.45
N SER A 40 -9.08 -8.60 -4.41
CA SER A 40 -8.28 -8.61 -3.19
C SER A 40 -9.06 -7.99 -2.02
N PRO A 41 -9.07 -8.59 -0.82
CA PRO A 41 -9.69 -7.97 0.37
C PRO A 41 -9.02 -6.64 0.76
N LEU A 42 -7.89 -6.32 0.12
CA LEU A 42 -7.15 -5.07 0.30
C LEU A 42 -7.45 -4.03 -0.78
N ALA A 43 -8.29 -4.36 -1.78
CA ALA A 43 -8.64 -3.45 -2.86
C ALA A 43 -9.25 -2.14 -2.31
N GLY A 44 -8.78 -1.01 -2.83
CA GLY A 44 -9.21 0.33 -2.41
C GLY A 44 -8.64 0.82 -1.07
N LYS A 45 -7.81 0.02 -0.37
CA LYS A 45 -7.09 0.47 0.83
C LYS A 45 -6.01 1.48 0.46
N LYS A 46 -5.88 2.55 1.26
CA LYS A 46 -4.85 3.58 1.10
C LYS A 46 -3.67 3.30 2.01
N ILE A 47 -2.50 3.19 1.43
CA ILE A 47 -1.27 2.93 2.18
C ILE A 47 -0.16 3.91 1.82
N ALA A 48 0.72 4.20 2.78
CA ALA A 48 1.88 5.05 2.55
C ALA A 48 3.19 4.37 2.96
N TYR A 49 4.22 4.58 2.14
CA TYR A 49 5.61 4.32 2.48
C TYR A 49 6.26 5.63 2.89
N ILE A 50 6.80 5.69 4.11
CA ILE A 50 7.40 6.90 4.68
C ILE A 50 8.83 6.57 5.10
N MET A 51 9.79 7.07 4.32
CA MET A 51 11.23 6.90 4.57
C MET A 51 11.78 8.14 5.26
N TYR A 52 12.40 7.95 6.42
CA TYR A 52 13.06 9.04 7.14
C TYR A 52 14.20 9.67 6.32
N MET A 53 14.98 8.83 5.66
CA MET A 53 16.18 9.25 4.93
C MET A 53 15.84 9.91 3.57
N SER A 54 16.88 10.33 2.87
CA SER A 54 16.77 10.87 1.53
C SER A 54 16.50 9.77 0.47
N SER A 55 16.21 10.18 -0.76
CA SER A 55 15.87 9.29 -1.88
C SER A 55 17.10 8.62 -2.51
N ALA A 56 17.97 7.97 -1.71
CA ALA A 56 19.06 7.16 -2.24
C ALA A 56 18.54 5.97 -3.05
N THR A 57 19.34 5.45 -3.99
CA THR A 57 18.93 4.40 -4.93
C THR A 57 18.29 3.19 -4.26
N ILE A 58 18.86 2.74 -3.12
CA ILE A 58 18.30 1.59 -2.39
C ILE A 58 16.89 1.87 -1.85
N PHE A 59 16.65 3.09 -1.34
CA PHE A 59 15.35 3.48 -0.80
C PHE A 59 14.32 3.69 -1.91
N GLN A 60 14.75 4.15 -3.09
CA GLN A 60 13.90 4.19 -4.29
C GLN A 60 13.47 2.77 -4.70
N MET A 61 14.38 1.81 -4.74
CA MET A 61 14.05 0.41 -5.06
C MET A 61 13.04 -0.18 -4.08
N TRP A 62 13.14 0.15 -2.79
CA TRP A 62 12.14 -0.29 -1.79
C TRP A 62 10.79 0.37 -2.01
N SER A 63 10.77 1.68 -2.29
CA SER A 63 9.57 2.44 -2.63
C SER A 63 8.88 1.90 -3.88
N ASP A 64 9.64 1.61 -4.94
CA ASP A 64 9.11 1.04 -6.18
C ASP A 64 8.52 -0.35 -5.95
N SER A 65 9.20 -1.19 -5.16
CA SER A 65 8.71 -2.52 -4.78
C SER A 65 7.42 -2.45 -3.95
N PHE A 66 7.35 -1.50 -3.01
CA PHE A 66 6.15 -1.24 -2.22
C PHE A 66 4.97 -0.85 -3.12
N THR A 67 5.17 0.12 -4.00
CA THR A 67 4.15 0.61 -4.95
C THR A 67 3.67 -0.52 -5.86
N ALA A 68 4.60 -1.24 -6.50
CA ALA A 68 4.24 -2.35 -7.39
C ALA A 68 3.49 -3.48 -6.68
N THR A 69 3.79 -3.73 -5.40
CA THR A 69 3.07 -4.73 -4.60
C THR A 69 1.68 -4.24 -4.24
N ALA A 70 1.55 -2.99 -3.84
CA ALA A 70 0.26 -2.36 -3.54
C ALA A 70 -0.69 -2.40 -4.74
N GLU A 71 -0.20 -2.01 -5.92
CA GLU A 71 -0.96 -2.03 -7.17
C GLU A 71 -1.48 -3.43 -7.50
N LYS A 72 -0.64 -4.48 -7.37
CA LYS A 72 -1.06 -5.88 -7.58
C LYS A 72 -2.16 -6.33 -6.63
N LEU A 73 -2.23 -5.74 -5.44
CA LEU A 73 -3.25 -6.02 -4.43
C LEU A 73 -4.47 -5.09 -4.53
N GLY A 74 -4.49 -4.19 -5.52
CA GLY A 74 -5.58 -3.23 -5.73
C GLY A 74 -5.61 -2.08 -4.71
N MET A 75 -4.49 -1.83 -4.01
CA MET A 75 -4.36 -0.74 -3.04
C MET A 75 -3.90 0.56 -3.71
N GLU A 76 -4.25 1.70 -3.09
CA GLU A 76 -3.71 3.01 -3.43
C GLU A 76 -2.43 3.26 -2.61
N ALA A 77 -1.30 3.46 -3.28
CA ALA A 77 -0.01 3.68 -2.63
C ALA A 77 0.50 5.12 -2.80
N SER A 78 1.10 5.66 -1.75
CA SER A 78 1.86 6.91 -1.77
C SER A 78 3.24 6.71 -1.15
N THR A 79 4.24 7.45 -1.61
CA THR A 79 5.60 7.33 -1.10
C THR A 79 6.17 8.70 -0.75
N PHE A 80 6.87 8.77 0.40
CA PHE A 80 7.43 10.00 0.95
C PHE A 80 8.86 9.78 1.42
N PHE A 81 9.75 10.72 1.11
CA PHE A 81 11.12 10.77 1.59
C PHE A 81 11.30 12.04 2.42
N CYS A 82 11.73 11.89 3.67
CA CYS A 82 11.78 12.99 4.65
C CYS A 82 13.15 13.67 4.75
N ASN A 83 14.13 13.25 3.94
CA ASN A 83 15.45 13.87 3.82
C ASN A 83 16.16 14.07 5.17
N ASP A 84 16.18 13.04 6.00
CA ASP A 84 16.80 13.03 7.32
C ASP A 84 16.25 14.09 8.30
N ASN A 85 15.00 14.49 8.07
CA ASN A 85 14.34 15.52 8.88
C ASN A 85 13.22 14.93 9.75
N ALA A 86 13.39 14.99 11.07
CA ALA A 86 12.45 14.43 12.03
C ALA A 86 11.08 15.12 12.02
N ASP A 87 11.05 16.44 11.85
CA ASP A 87 9.79 17.19 11.83
C ASP A 87 8.99 16.89 10.56
N THR A 88 9.68 16.74 9.41
CA THR A 88 9.08 16.31 8.17
C THR A 88 8.53 14.89 8.31
N TRP A 89 9.28 13.97 8.92
CA TRP A 89 8.85 12.59 9.13
C TRP A 89 7.59 12.52 10.02
N LYS A 90 7.59 13.22 11.16
CA LYS A 90 6.44 13.31 12.06
C LYS A 90 5.22 13.92 11.38
N SER A 91 5.39 15.08 10.74
CA SER A 91 4.27 15.76 10.07
C SER A 91 3.71 14.96 8.90
N THR A 92 4.52 14.20 8.17
CA THR A 92 4.07 13.32 7.09
C THR A 92 3.20 12.18 7.64
N ILE A 93 3.61 11.55 8.76
CA ILE A 93 2.83 10.51 9.43
C ILE A 93 1.48 11.07 9.90
N GLU A 94 1.49 12.23 10.58
CA GLU A 94 0.27 12.91 11.03
C GLU A 94 -0.67 13.22 9.86
N GLN A 95 -0.16 13.75 8.76
CA GLN A 95 -0.95 14.07 7.57
C GLN A 95 -1.55 12.81 6.94
N CYS A 96 -0.81 11.71 6.88
CA CYS A 96 -1.35 10.44 6.40
C CYS A 96 -2.45 9.91 7.32
N ALA A 97 -2.24 9.93 8.65
CA ALA A 97 -3.24 9.50 9.61
C ALA A 97 -4.53 10.33 9.51
N GLN A 98 -4.41 11.65 9.43
CA GLN A 98 -5.54 12.58 9.23
C GLN A 98 -6.18 12.42 7.84
N GLY A 99 -5.39 12.08 6.82
CA GLY A 99 -5.83 11.90 5.43
C GLY A 99 -6.56 10.57 5.17
N GLY A 100 -6.82 9.78 6.20
CA GLY A 100 -7.59 8.54 6.10
C GLY A 100 -6.83 7.41 5.42
N TYR A 101 -5.53 7.32 5.61
CA TYR A 101 -4.77 6.15 5.21
C TYR A 101 -5.10 4.96 6.13
N ASP A 102 -5.23 3.79 5.53
CA ASP A 102 -5.48 2.53 6.26
C ASP A 102 -4.21 1.94 6.86
N GLY A 103 -3.07 2.20 6.24
CA GLY A 103 -1.79 1.68 6.71
C GLY A 103 -0.58 2.53 6.33
N LEU A 104 0.42 2.50 7.20
CA LEU A 104 1.69 3.17 7.01
C LEU A 104 2.84 2.16 7.14
N MET A 105 3.77 2.19 6.21
CA MET A 105 5.06 1.50 6.31
C MET A 105 6.13 2.56 6.56
N VAL A 106 6.66 2.63 7.78
CA VAL A 106 7.58 3.68 8.22
C VAL A 106 8.97 3.12 8.53
N SER A 107 10.01 3.85 8.18
CA SER A 107 11.39 3.43 8.37
C SER A 107 12.26 4.57 8.86
N HIS A 108 13.32 4.22 9.57
CA HIS A 108 14.43 5.07 9.98
C HIS A 108 14.01 6.33 10.79
N GLY A 109 12.91 6.27 11.54
CA GLY A 109 12.64 7.31 12.54
C GLY A 109 13.70 7.31 13.64
N GLY A 110 13.90 8.44 14.31
CA GLY A 110 14.80 8.50 15.47
C GLY A 110 14.31 7.57 16.58
N GLN A 111 15.19 6.70 17.07
CA GLN A 111 14.84 5.69 18.08
C GLN A 111 14.30 6.32 19.37
N GLU A 112 14.85 7.47 19.76
CA GLU A 112 14.55 8.17 21.00
C GLU A 112 13.17 8.83 21.06
N TYR A 113 12.54 9.12 19.91
CA TYR A 113 11.22 9.76 19.89
C TYR A 113 10.15 8.94 19.14
N ALA A 114 10.56 7.97 18.35
CA ALA A 114 9.61 7.22 17.51
C ALA A 114 8.62 6.41 18.34
N TYR A 115 9.05 5.86 19.47
CA TYR A 115 8.20 5.08 20.37
C TYR A 115 7.01 5.91 20.88
N ASP A 116 7.27 7.03 21.54
CA ASP A 116 6.24 7.88 22.12
C ASP A 116 5.36 8.51 21.02
N PHE A 117 5.99 8.94 19.94
CA PHE A 117 5.28 9.57 18.82
C PHE A 117 4.29 8.61 18.15
N LEU A 118 4.71 7.40 17.78
CA LEU A 118 3.83 6.44 17.11
C LEU A 118 2.77 5.87 18.06
N SER A 119 3.09 5.73 19.35
CA SER A 119 2.10 5.38 20.37
C SER A 119 0.99 6.43 20.42
N GLY A 120 1.35 7.72 20.46
CA GLY A 120 0.38 8.82 20.44
C GLY A 120 -0.46 8.90 19.15
N ILE A 121 0.13 8.55 18.01
CA ILE A 121 -0.62 8.43 16.73
C ILE A 121 -1.67 7.33 16.84
N LEU A 122 -1.33 6.15 17.34
CA LEU A 122 -2.28 5.03 17.44
C LEU A 122 -3.36 5.26 18.52
N GLU A 123 -3.08 6.03 19.58
CA GLU A 123 -4.12 6.46 20.52
C GLU A 123 -5.19 7.33 19.84
N GLN A 124 -4.78 8.19 18.89
CA GLN A 124 -5.70 9.07 18.16
C GLN A 124 -6.36 8.38 16.98
N TYR A 125 -5.67 7.43 16.35
CA TYR A 125 -6.11 6.72 15.13
C TYR A 125 -6.01 5.20 15.34
N PRO A 126 -6.86 4.58 16.15
CA PRO A 126 -6.73 3.17 16.57
C PRO A 126 -6.93 2.17 15.43
N ASP A 127 -7.59 2.56 14.35
CA ASP A 127 -7.81 1.72 13.17
C ASP A 127 -6.62 1.72 12.20
N LEU A 128 -5.73 2.71 12.30
CA LEU A 128 -4.53 2.83 11.48
C LEU A 128 -3.59 1.65 11.75
N LYS A 129 -3.08 1.03 10.69
CA LYS A 129 -2.09 -0.05 10.78
C LYS A 129 -0.71 0.49 10.48
N ILE A 130 0.24 0.26 11.38
CA ILE A 130 1.63 0.71 11.21
C ILE A 130 2.55 -0.50 11.15
N VAL A 131 3.38 -0.53 10.12
CA VAL A 131 4.48 -1.47 9.96
C VAL A 131 5.77 -0.67 9.96
N THR A 132 6.74 -1.10 10.76
CA THR A 132 8.08 -0.50 10.75
C THR A 132 9.11 -1.53 10.38
N PHE A 133 10.18 -1.10 9.75
CA PHE A 133 11.26 -1.98 9.34
C PHE A 133 12.61 -1.32 9.57
N ASP A 134 13.64 -2.18 9.64
CA ASP A 134 15.05 -1.85 9.69
C ASP A 134 15.56 -1.39 11.07
N THR A 135 14.86 -0.51 11.76
CA THR A 135 15.32 0.05 13.04
C THR A 135 14.37 -0.30 14.19
N PRO A 136 14.82 -0.97 15.27
CA PRO A 136 13.98 -1.24 16.43
C PRO A 136 13.69 0.05 17.21
N PHE A 137 12.53 0.10 17.85
CA PHE A 137 12.22 1.19 18.77
C PHE A 137 12.91 0.99 20.13
N LYS A 138 13.17 2.11 20.76
CA LYS A 138 13.67 2.14 22.14
C LYS A 138 12.70 2.91 23.04
N ASP A 139 12.50 2.40 24.24
CA ASP A 139 11.78 3.10 25.28
C ASP A 139 12.64 4.21 25.93
N ALA A 140 12.09 4.89 26.92
CA ALA A 140 12.76 5.94 27.66
C ALA A 140 14.05 5.47 28.40
N ASN A 141 14.21 4.15 28.60
CA ASN A 141 15.39 3.57 29.23
C ASN A 141 16.45 3.15 28.19
N GLY A 142 16.16 3.29 26.89
CA GLY A 142 17.02 2.86 25.79
C GLY A 142 16.97 1.37 25.50
N GLU A 143 16.02 0.64 26.07
CA GLU A 143 15.80 -0.78 25.81
C GLU A 143 14.90 -0.97 24.58
N THR A 144 15.12 -2.06 23.84
CA THR A 144 14.25 -2.40 22.71
C THR A 144 12.82 -2.67 23.20
N ALA A 145 11.88 -1.92 22.68
CA ALA A 145 10.48 -1.96 23.08
C ALA A 145 9.56 -2.26 21.89
N LYS A 146 8.36 -2.73 22.21
CA LYS A 146 7.27 -2.93 21.24
C LYS A 146 6.21 -1.88 21.49
N ILE A 147 5.61 -1.40 20.41
CA ILE A 147 4.44 -0.53 20.44
C ILE A 147 3.22 -1.38 20.10
N ASP A 148 2.20 -1.38 20.96
CA ASP A 148 0.95 -2.08 20.69
C ASP A 148 0.31 -1.53 19.42
N GLY A 149 -0.08 -2.42 18.50
CA GLY A 149 -0.63 -2.05 17.19
C GLY A 149 0.40 -1.77 16.10
N VAL A 150 1.71 -1.79 16.40
CA VAL A 150 2.78 -1.69 15.41
C VAL A 150 3.42 -3.07 15.16
N THR A 151 3.49 -3.45 13.89
CA THR A 151 4.30 -4.61 13.48
C THR A 151 5.72 -4.14 13.14
N GLN A 152 6.71 -4.71 13.82
CA GLN A 152 8.12 -4.34 13.65
C GLN A 152 8.90 -5.44 12.93
N PHE A 153 9.64 -5.06 11.89
CA PHE A 153 10.61 -5.91 11.21
C PHE A 153 11.99 -5.26 11.29
N PHE A 154 12.95 -5.91 11.89
CA PHE A 154 14.35 -5.44 11.96
C PHE A 154 15.30 -6.62 11.91
N GLN A 155 16.51 -6.36 11.47
CA GLN A 155 17.59 -7.35 11.49
C GLN A 155 18.09 -7.54 12.93
N GLN A 156 18.24 -8.79 13.34
CA GLN A 156 18.85 -9.16 14.61
C GLN A 156 20.35 -9.37 14.46
#